data_bf35cae791d7407d1cd83a6aae9243b1
#
_entry.id   bf35cae791d7407d1cd83a6aae9243b1
#
_cell.length_a   1.000
_cell.length_b   1.000
_cell.length_c   1.000
_cell.angle_alpha   90.00
_cell.angle_beta   90.00
_cell.angle_gamma   90.00
#
_symmetry.space_group_name_H-M   'P 1'
#
loop_
_entity.id
_entity.type
_entity.pdbx_description
1 polymer ?
#
loop_
_entity_poly.entity_id
_entity_poly.type
_entity_poly.pdbx_seq_one_letter_code
_entity_poly.pdbx_strand_id
1 'polypeptide(L)'
;MSSESDIRDIVTRLLPAAEPMPDASDLVADFVISDLGNAVPVPAAVLIALVKRGMGYNVLYTERATDLRKHSGQVAFPGGRIDPEDQDAAYAALREANEEVALHRDDAEILGYMPYYYTGTNYFITPVVAIVDPRAPFVPNPGEVDDVFEVPLETLIDEKSYGTFRAVYRGQERQSWQIDHEGHRIWGITANLTRRFRDTVLTGPRDET
;
A
#
# COMPACT_ATOMS: atom_id res chain seq x y z
N MET A 1 -16.23 1.03 -10.84
CA MET A 1 -16.54 0.13 -9.69
C MET A 1 -17.30 0.94 -8.65
N SER A 2 -18.61 0.81 -8.65
CA SER A 2 -19.48 1.63 -7.79
C SER A 2 -20.59 0.81 -7.12
N SER A 3 -20.59 -0.51 -7.29
CA SER A 3 -21.69 -1.34 -6.76
C SER A 3 -21.19 -2.32 -5.69
N GLU A 4 -22.11 -2.77 -4.85
CA GLU A 4 -21.85 -3.78 -3.84
C GLU A 4 -21.41 -5.14 -4.46
N SER A 5 -21.77 -5.41 -5.72
CA SER A 5 -21.29 -6.56 -6.49
C SER A 5 -19.80 -6.47 -6.79
N ASP A 6 -19.29 -5.28 -7.09
CA ASP A 6 -17.86 -5.07 -7.38
C ASP A 6 -16.98 -5.35 -6.16
N ILE A 7 -17.48 -5.04 -4.95
CA ILE A 7 -16.78 -5.33 -3.69
C ILE A 7 -16.73 -6.84 -3.41
N ARG A 8 -17.79 -7.58 -3.71
CA ARG A 8 -17.78 -9.05 -3.57
C ARG A 8 -16.74 -9.69 -4.48
N ASP A 9 -16.59 -9.19 -5.70
CA ASP A 9 -15.56 -9.67 -6.62
C ASP A 9 -14.14 -9.38 -6.11
N ILE A 10 -13.91 -8.22 -5.50
CA ILE A 10 -12.64 -7.90 -4.83
C ILE A 10 -12.33 -8.91 -3.74
N VAL A 11 -13.28 -9.18 -2.84
CA VAL A 11 -13.08 -10.11 -1.71
C VAL A 11 -12.68 -11.50 -2.18
N THR A 12 -13.24 -12.00 -3.30
CA THR A 12 -12.90 -13.33 -3.83
C THR A 12 -11.45 -13.46 -4.31
N ARG A 13 -10.78 -12.34 -4.58
CA ARG A 13 -9.39 -12.29 -5.07
C ARG A 13 -8.37 -11.98 -3.98
N LEU A 14 -8.85 -11.73 -2.76
CA LEU A 14 -8.01 -11.49 -1.59
C LEU A 14 -7.73 -12.79 -0.84
N LEU A 15 -6.61 -12.83 -0.16
CA LEU A 15 -6.29 -13.90 0.76
C LEU A 15 -7.09 -13.71 2.06
N PRO A 16 -7.65 -14.77 2.65
CA PRO A 16 -8.40 -14.68 3.91
C PRO A 16 -7.52 -14.44 5.13
N ALA A 17 -6.21 -14.70 5.00
CA ALA A 17 -5.21 -14.47 6.04
C ALA A 17 -3.90 -13.97 5.42
N ALA A 18 -3.11 -13.27 6.24
CA ALA A 18 -1.76 -12.87 5.85
C ALA A 18 -0.88 -14.10 5.59
N GLU A 19 -0.06 -14.03 4.54
CA GLU A 19 0.94 -15.06 4.28
C GLU A 19 2.03 -15.03 5.36
N PRO A 20 2.44 -16.19 5.88
CA PRO A 20 3.59 -16.25 6.77
C PRO A 20 4.85 -15.81 6.02
N MET A 21 5.80 -15.24 6.76
CA MET A 21 7.10 -14.91 6.19
C MET A 21 7.81 -16.23 5.80
N PRO A 22 8.17 -16.42 4.53
CA PRO A 22 8.91 -17.60 4.09
C PRO A 22 10.35 -17.56 4.61
N ASP A 23 11.08 -18.67 4.43
CA ASP A 23 12.52 -18.69 4.72
C ASP A 23 13.26 -17.62 3.88
N ALA A 24 14.32 -17.07 4.43
CA ALA A 24 15.06 -15.97 3.79
C ALA A 24 15.59 -16.33 2.38
N SER A 25 15.85 -17.63 2.12
CA SER A 25 16.25 -18.15 0.80
C SER A 25 15.15 -18.09 -0.25
N ASP A 26 13.89 -18.06 0.17
CA ASP A 26 12.70 -18.15 -0.72
C ASP A 26 12.08 -16.77 -0.99
N LEU A 27 12.61 -15.74 -0.32
CA LEU A 27 12.16 -14.36 -0.52
C LEU A 27 12.57 -13.84 -1.89
N VAL A 28 11.60 -13.47 -2.70
CA VAL A 28 11.80 -12.85 -4.01
C VAL A 28 11.48 -11.36 -3.89
N ALA A 29 12.52 -10.52 -3.92
CA ALA A 29 12.36 -9.08 -3.97
C ALA A 29 12.19 -8.61 -5.43
N ASP A 30 11.45 -7.52 -5.64
CA ASP A 30 11.35 -6.86 -6.95
C ASP A 30 12.73 -6.49 -7.52
N PHE A 31 13.70 -6.27 -6.64
CA PHE A 31 15.10 -6.11 -6.98
C PHE A 31 15.97 -6.56 -5.80
N VAL A 32 17.07 -7.23 -6.12
CA VAL A 32 18.04 -7.68 -5.11
C VAL A 32 19.00 -6.53 -4.79
N ILE A 33 19.06 -6.14 -3.53
CA ILE A 33 20.18 -5.36 -3.02
C ILE A 33 21.23 -6.37 -2.58
N SER A 34 22.32 -6.48 -3.34
CA SER A 34 23.41 -7.46 -3.13
C SER A 34 24.07 -7.42 -1.75
N ASP A 35 23.77 -6.41 -0.93
CA ASP A 35 24.45 -6.17 0.36
C ASP A 35 23.56 -6.39 1.60
N LEU A 36 22.36 -6.96 1.46
CA LEU A 36 21.52 -7.24 2.64
C LEU A 36 22.10 -8.37 3.52
N GLY A 37 23.00 -9.18 2.97
CA GLY A 37 23.60 -10.30 3.69
C GLY A 37 22.53 -11.23 4.26
N ASN A 38 22.75 -11.69 5.50
CA ASN A 38 21.81 -12.53 6.26
C ASN A 38 20.87 -11.69 7.16
N ALA A 39 20.60 -10.42 6.82
CA ALA A 39 19.72 -9.58 7.62
C ALA A 39 18.31 -10.15 7.63
N VAL A 40 17.73 -10.33 8.81
CA VAL A 40 16.35 -10.75 8.97
C VAL A 40 15.42 -9.66 8.39
N PRO A 41 14.47 -10.02 7.52
CA PRO A 41 13.51 -9.05 6.99
C PRO A 41 12.71 -8.37 8.10
N VAL A 42 12.42 -7.10 7.91
CA VAL A 42 11.61 -6.31 8.84
C VAL A 42 10.14 -6.49 8.47
N PRO A 43 9.32 -7.12 9.32
CA PRO A 43 7.89 -7.24 9.06
C PRO A 43 7.22 -5.86 9.10
N ALA A 44 6.35 -5.61 8.14
CA ALA A 44 5.58 -4.37 8.02
C ALA A 44 4.19 -4.66 7.45
N ALA A 45 3.24 -3.77 7.73
CA ALA A 45 1.91 -3.83 7.16
C ALA A 45 1.51 -2.46 6.62
N VAL A 46 0.78 -2.45 5.50
CA VAL A 46 0.21 -1.24 4.92
C VAL A 46 -1.28 -1.41 4.69
N LEU A 47 -2.05 -0.34 4.84
CA LEU A 47 -3.49 -0.32 4.66
C LEU A 47 -3.85 0.22 3.27
N ILE A 48 -4.37 -0.64 2.41
CA ILE A 48 -5.03 -0.23 1.17
C ILE A 48 -6.50 0.07 1.54
N ALA A 49 -6.75 1.30 1.96
CA ALA A 49 -8.05 1.75 2.40
C ALA A 49 -8.91 2.18 1.22
N LEU A 50 -9.99 1.44 0.96
CA LEU A 50 -11.04 1.79 0.01
C LEU A 50 -12.06 2.69 0.73
N VAL A 51 -11.84 3.99 0.65
CA VAL A 51 -12.65 5.00 1.34
C VAL A 51 -13.93 5.24 0.56
N LYS A 52 -15.07 5.06 1.18
CA LYS A 52 -16.38 5.36 0.59
C LYS A 52 -16.53 6.85 0.33
N ARG A 53 -16.85 7.22 -0.92
CA ARG A 53 -17.12 8.60 -1.32
C ARG A 53 -18.29 8.63 -2.30
N GLY A 54 -19.43 9.14 -1.85
CA GLY A 54 -20.66 9.15 -2.65
C GLY A 54 -21.05 7.75 -3.11
N MET A 55 -21.02 7.50 -4.43
CA MET A 55 -21.34 6.19 -5.01
C MET A 55 -20.11 5.36 -5.39
N GLY A 56 -18.90 5.83 -5.07
CA GLY A 56 -17.65 5.18 -5.43
C GLY A 56 -16.69 5.01 -4.26
N TYR A 57 -15.48 4.67 -4.60
CA TYR A 57 -14.38 4.50 -3.64
C TYR A 57 -13.15 5.26 -4.10
N ASN A 58 -12.43 5.81 -3.13
CA ASN A 58 -11.09 6.34 -3.33
C ASN A 58 -10.09 5.50 -2.53
N VAL A 59 -8.84 5.50 -2.95
CA VAL A 59 -7.74 4.91 -2.18
C VAL A 59 -7.01 6.01 -1.44
N LEU A 60 -6.78 5.81 -0.14
CA LEU A 60 -6.11 6.74 0.75
C LEU A 60 -4.60 6.61 0.63
N TYR A 61 -3.92 7.76 0.57
CA TYR A 61 -2.46 7.88 0.60
C TYR A 61 -2.03 8.96 1.59
N THR A 62 -0.81 8.83 2.08
CA THR A 62 -0.12 9.81 2.90
C THR A 62 1.12 10.33 2.19
N GLU A 63 1.48 11.59 2.37
CA GLU A 63 2.79 12.12 2.02
C GLU A 63 3.61 12.29 3.31
N ARG A 64 4.75 11.61 3.38
CA ARG A 64 5.58 11.59 4.59
C ARG A 64 6.22 12.96 4.82
N ALA A 65 6.29 13.34 6.10
CA ALA A 65 6.83 14.63 6.51
C ALA A 65 8.26 14.84 5.96
N THR A 66 8.49 16.05 5.43
CA THR A 66 9.76 16.43 4.78
C THR A 66 10.91 16.52 5.77
N ASP A 67 10.66 16.72 7.05
CA ASP A 67 11.66 16.78 8.12
C ASP A 67 12.17 15.41 8.57
N LEU A 68 11.58 14.33 8.07
CA LEU A 68 12.03 12.97 8.41
C LEU A 68 13.35 12.62 7.71
N ARG A 69 14.26 11.97 8.47
CA ARG A 69 15.60 11.59 7.97
C ARG A 69 15.58 10.57 6.84
N LYS A 70 14.50 9.82 6.67
CA LYS A 70 14.33 8.78 5.65
C LYS A 70 12.97 8.91 5.00
N HIS A 71 12.95 8.71 3.67
CA HIS A 71 11.71 8.71 2.88
C HIS A 71 10.92 10.02 2.92
N SER A 72 11.60 11.15 3.17
CA SER A 72 11.04 12.49 3.20
C SER A 72 10.27 12.80 1.91
N GLY A 73 9.02 13.29 2.02
CA GLY A 73 8.17 13.67 0.88
C GLY A 73 7.75 12.49 -0.01
N GLN A 74 7.90 11.23 0.44
CA GLN A 74 7.43 10.08 -0.32
C GLN A 74 5.97 9.79 -0.02
N VAL A 75 5.22 9.51 -1.09
CA VAL A 75 3.85 9.04 -0.95
C VAL A 75 3.83 7.56 -0.59
N ALA A 76 3.00 7.20 0.39
CA ALA A 76 2.83 5.84 0.88
C ALA A 76 1.35 5.52 1.14
N PHE A 77 1.02 4.25 1.26
CA PHE A 77 -0.17 3.83 2.00
C PHE A 77 0.07 4.05 3.49
N PRO A 78 -0.96 4.38 4.28
CA PRO A 78 -0.84 4.36 5.73
C PRO A 78 -0.29 3.01 6.21
N GLY A 79 0.70 3.03 7.10
CA GLY A 79 1.30 1.80 7.57
C GLY A 79 2.73 1.92 8.04
N GLY A 80 3.21 0.86 8.67
CA GLY A 80 4.54 0.83 9.28
C GLY A 80 4.99 -0.57 9.66
N ARG A 81 5.87 -0.64 10.65
CA ARG A 81 6.37 -1.91 11.16
C ARG A 81 5.29 -2.63 11.95
N ILE A 82 5.34 -3.95 11.90
CA ILE A 82 4.56 -4.78 12.81
C ILE A 82 5.37 -4.89 14.11
N ASP A 83 4.83 -4.35 15.19
CA ASP A 83 5.44 -4.41 16.51
C ASP A 83 5.11 -5.74 17.20
N PRO A 84 5.95 -6.18 18.18
CA PRO A 84 5.70 -7.43 18.90
C PRO A 84 4.36 -7.48 19.64
N GLU A 85 3.79 -6.33 19.96
CA GLU A 85 2.51 -6.16 20.65
C GLU A 85 1.31 -6.21 19.69
N ASP A 86 1.53 -6.06 18.40
CA ASP A 86 0.47 -6.14 17.40
C ASP A 86 -0.02 -7.59 17.27
N GLN A 87 -1.35 -7.78 17.31
CA GLN A 87 -1.96 -9.10 17.24
C GLN A 87 -1.72 -9.78 15.88
N ASP A 88 -1.74 -8.98 14.80
CA ASP A 88 -1.55 -9.39 13.42
C ASP A 88 -1.23 -8.19 12.51
N ALA A 89 -1.05 -8.45 11.23
CA ALA A 89 -0.76 -7.41 10.23
C ALA A 89 -1.91 -6.40 10.05
N ALA A 90 -3.17 -6.84 10.20
CA ALA A 90 -4.31 -5.92 10.09
C ALA A 90 -4.38 -4.99 11.30
N TYR A 91 -4.05 -5.51 12.49
CA TYR A 91 -3.94 -4.68 13.69
C TYR A 91 -2.87 -3.60 13.51
N ALA A 92 -1.66 -3.98 13.06
CA ALA A 92 -0.56 -3.06 12.81
C ALA A 92 -0.95 -1.98 11.79
N ALA A 93 -1.52 -2.37 10.64
CA ALA A 93 -1.93 -1.43 9.59
C ALA A 93 -2.99 -0.42 10.08
N LEU A 94 -3.96 -0.87 10.90
CA LEU A 94 -4.97 0.02 11.47
C LEU A 94 -4.42 0.92 12.58
N ARG A 95 -3.48 0.43 13.41
CA ARG A 95 -2.79 1.23 14.42
C ARG A 95 -2.01 2.37 13.78
N GLU A 96 -1.18 2.05 12.78
CA GLU A 96 -0.41 3.04 12.03
C GLU A 96 -1.32 4.06 11.32
N ALA A 97 -2.40 3.60 10.67
CA ALA A 97 -3.36 4.51 10.05
C ALA A 97 -4.09 5.42 11.06
N ASN A 98 -4.31 4.95 12.30
CA ASN A 98 -4.82 5.80 13.36
C ASN A 98 -3.79 6.86 13.80
N GLU A 99 -2.52 6.47 13.94
CA GLU A 99 -1.42 7.34 14.34
C GLU A 99 -1.11 8.39 13.26
N GLU A 100 -1.06 7.99 11.98
CA GLU A 100 -0.68 8.84 10.85
C GLU A 100 -1.80 9.78 10.41
N VAL A 101 -3.06 9.31 10.37
CA VAL A 101 -4.18 10.03 9.73
C VAL A 101 -5.47 10.07 10.56
N ALA A 102 -5.41 9.68 11.83
CA ALA A 102 -6.56 9.64 12.75
C ALA A 102 -7.71 8.74 12.25
N LEU A 103 -7.43 7.70 11.47
CA LEU A 103 -8.44 6.72 11.07
C LEU A 103 -8.92 5.95 12.29
N HIS A 104 -10.21 6.04 12.60
CA HIS A 104 -10.78 5.24 13.68
C HIS A 104 -10.96 3.79 13.24
N ARG A 105 -10.52 2.85 14.06
CA ARG A 105 -10.55 1.41 13.75
C ARG A 105 -11.95 0.90 13.40
N ASP A 106 -12.99 1.38 14.08
CA ASP A 106 -14.38 0.97 13.85
C ASP A 106 -14.98 1.51 12.54
N ASP A 107 -14.25 2.39 11.84
CA ASP A 107 -14.63 2.88 10.52
C ASP A 107 -14.09 1.99 9.39
N ALA A 108 -13.29 0.97 9.71
CA ALA A 108 -12.65 0.07 8.78
C ALA A 108 -13.17 -1.37 8.90
N GLU A 109 -13.56 -1.94 7.77
CA GLU A 109 -13.91 -3.35 7.61
C GLU A 109 -12.82 -4.03 6.79
N ILE A 110 -12.07 -4.96 7.41
CA ILE A 110 -11.03 -5.72 6.72
C ILE A 110 -11.67 -6.69 5.73
N LEU A 111 -11.29 -6.59 4.46
CA LEU A 111 -11.73 -7.48 3.39
C LEU A 111 -10.81 -8.69 3.22
N GLY A 112 -9.52 -8.52 3.50
CA GLY A 112 -8.52 -9.55 3.35
C GLY A 112 -7.13 -8.97 3.06
N TYR A 113 -6.26 -9.82 2.51
CA TYR A 113 -4.85 -9.50 2.29
C TYR A 113 -4.46 -9.71 0.83
N MET A 114 -3.48 -8.95 0.37
CA MET A 114 -2.76 -9.29 -0.86
C MET A 114 -1.55 -10.18 -0.52
N PRO A 115 -1.02 -10.93 -1.51
CA PRO A 115 0.26 -11.58 -1.35
C PRO A 115 1.33 -10.58 -0.93
N TYR A 116 2.26 -11.02 -0.06
CA TYR A 116 3.32 -10.15 0.48
C TYR A 116 4.14 -9.46 -0.62
N TYR A 117 4.77 -8.37 -0.24
CA TYR A 117 5.71 -7.64 -1.08
C TYR A 117 7.05 -7.51 -0.35
N TYR A 118 8.09 -8.16 -0.85
CA TYR A 118 9.43 -8.05 -0.28
C TYR A 118 10.22 -6.97 -1.01
N THR A 119 10.65 -5.96 -0.25
CA THR A 119 11.35 -4.81 -0.81
C THR A 119 12.86 -5.01 -0.86
N GLY A 120 13.51 -4.36 -1.82
CA GLY A 120 14.96 -4.31 -1.84
C GLY A 120 15.61 -3.55 -0.65
N THR A 121 14.82 -2.95 0.23
CA THR A 121 15.25 -2.32 1.48
C THR A 121 15.03 -3.20 2.71
N ASN A 122 14.80 -4.50 2.49
CA ASN A 122 14.63 -5.53 3.53
C ASN A 122 13.34 -5.43 4.35
N TYR A 123 12.26 -4.88 3.77
CA TYR A 123 10.94 -4.95 4.39
C TYR A 123 10.12 -6.07 3.78
N PHE A 124 9.50 -6.87 4.65
CA PHE A 124 8.46 -7.83 4.30
C PHE A 124 7.11 -7.18 4.57
N ILE A 125 6.48 -6.67 3.50
CA ILE A 125 5.24 -5.90 3.61
C ILE A 125 4.05 -6.80 3.38
N THR A 126 3.11 -6.80 4.32
CA THR A 126 1.78 -7.42 4.20
C THR A 126 0.77 -6.33 3.84
N PRO A 127 0.25 -6.29 2.59
CA PRO A 127 -0.80 -5.34 2.24
C PRO A 127 -2.16 -5.84 2.75
N VAL A 128 -2.81 -5.01 3.54
CA VAL A 128 -4.15 -5.23 4.11
C VAL A 128 -5.16 -4.41 3.34
N VAL A 129 -6.24 -5.01 2.85
CA VAL A 129 -7.29 -4.31 2.12
C VAL A 129 -8.51 -4.16 3.01
N ALA A 130 -9.01 -2.93 3.11
CA ALA A 130 -10.20 -2.63 3.93
C ALA A 130 -11.13 -1.65 3.21
N ILE A 131 -12.44 -1.77 3.47
CA ILE A 131 -13.39 -0.69 3.23
C ILE A 131 -13.35 0.25 4.42
N VAL A 132 -13.31 1.54 4.15
CA VAL A 132 -13.35 2.59 5.15
C VAL A 132 -14.56 3.49 4.93
N ASP A 133 -15.39 3.63 5.96
CA ASP A 133 -16.55 4.54 5.98
C ASP A 133 -16.32 5.59 7.08
N PRO A 134 -15.52 6.63 6.82
CA PRO A 134 -15.02 7.52 7.85
C PRO A 134 -16.12 8.43 8.39
N ARG A 135 -16.33 8.44 9.70
CA ARG A 135 -17.26 9.33 10.42
C ARG A 135 -16.73 10.75 10.61
N ALA A 136 -15.43 10.93 10.41
CA ALA A 136 -14.74 12.21 10.51
C ALA A 136 -13.71 12.36 9.40
N PRO A 137 -13.30 13.59 9.03
CA PRO A 137 -12.18 13.81 8.11
C PRO A 137 -10.89 13.18 8.63
N PHE A 138 -10.04 12.71 7.73
CA PHE A 138 -8.67 12.33 8.06
C PHE A 138 -7.88 13.56 8.50
N VAL A 139 -7.07 13.40 9.53
CA VAL A 139 -6.23 14.47 10.10
C VAL A 139 -4.79 13.99 10.10
N PRO A 140 -3.90 14.58 9.26
CA PRO A 140 -2.51 14.20 9.26
C PRO A 140 -1.84 14.49 10.59
N ASN A 141 -1.01 13.58 11.09
CA ASN A 141 -0.14 13.80 12.23
C ASN A 141 1.12 14.55 11.78
N PRO A 142 1.30 15.84 12.14
CA PRO A 142 2.38 16.67 11.60
C PRO A 142 3.79 16.17 11.91
N GLY A 143 3.95 15.23 12.87
CA GLY A 143 5.23 14.60 13.17
C GLY A 143 5.65 13.51 12.18
N GLU A 144 4.70 13.00 11.35
CA GLU A 144 4.90 11.84 10.49
C GLU A 144 4.45 12.09 9.06
N VAL A 145 3.38 12.88 8.88
CA VAL A 145 2.67 13.07 7.62
C VAL A 145 2.43 14.56 7.37
N ASP A 146 2.92 15.06 6.22
CA ASP A 146 2.69 16.44 5.79
C ASP A 146 1.33 16.59 5.11
N ASP A 147 0.87 15.57 4.37
CA ASP A 147 -0.40 15.62 3.66
C ASP A 147 -1.09 14.25 3.58
N VAL A 148 -2.41 14.29 3.45
CA VAL A 148 -3.31 13.15 3.28
C VAL A 148 -4.21 13.41 2.10
N PHE A 149 -4.20 12.54 1.12
CA PHE A 149 -5.01 12.67 -0.08
C PHE A 149 -5.62 11.35 -0.54
N GLU A 150 -6.58 11.44 -1.41
CA GLU A 150 -7.30 10.28 -1.92
C GLU A 150 -7.23 10.26 -3.45
N VAL A 151 -7.07 9.07 -4.02
CA VAL A 151 -7.13 8.87 -5.47
C VAL A 151 -8.37 8.05 -5.82
N PRO A 152 -9.24 8.53 -6.73
CA PRO A 152 -10.41 7.77 -7.16
C PRO A 152 -10.01 6.39 -7.69
N LEU A 153 -10.72 5.36 -7.26
CA LEU A 153 -10.45 3.98 -7.67
C LEU A 153 -10.48 3.81 -9.19
N GLU A 154 -11.34 4.56 -9.87
CA GLU A 154 -11.44 4.58 -11.34
C GLU A 154 -10.14 5.06 -11.99
N THR A 155 -9.45 6.05 -11.39
CA THR A 155 -8.13 6.50 -11.85
C THR A 155 -7.10 5.38 -11.74
N LEU A 156 -7.15 4.59 -10.66
CA LEU A 156 -6.20 3.48 -10.45
C LEU A 156 -6.51 2.25 -11.32
N ILE A 157 -7.73 2.09 -11.79
CA ILE A 157 -8.11 1.03 -12.74
C ILE A 157 -7.62 1.37 -14.15
N ASP A 158 -7.63 2.66 -14.54
CA ASP A 158 -7.20 3.07 -15.88
C ASP A 158 -5.68 2.86 -16.06
N GLU A 159 -5.31 2.00 -17.01
CA GLU A 159 -3.91 1.73 -17.32
C GLU A 159 -3.13 2.98 -17.76
N LYS A 160 -3.82 3.95 -18.34
CA LYS A 160 -3.21 5.22 -18.80
C LYS A 160 -2.72 6.10 -17.67
N SER A 161 -3.19 5.87 -16.44
CA SER A 161 -2.73 6.58 -15.24
C SER A 161 -1.32 6.19 -14.83
N TYR A 162 -0.79 5.08 -15.39
CA TYR A 162 0.52 4.54 -15.02
C TYR A 162 1.59 4.95 -16.02
N GLY A 163 2.51 5.79 -15.56
CA GLY A 163 3.78 6.07 -16.23
C GLY A 163 4.92 5.19 -15.71
N THR A 164 6.09 5.35 -16.30
CA THR A 164 7.32 4.71 -15.81
C THR A 164 8.27 5.75 -15.24
N PHE A 165 8.86 5.42 -14.10
CA PHE A 165 9.88 6.22 -13.45
C PHE A 165 11.21 5.46 -13.46
N ARG A 166 12.29 6.15 -13.84
CA ARG A 166 13.64 5.61 -13.82
C ARG A 166 14.48 6.36 -12.79
N ALA A 167 15.15 5.64 -11.94
CA ALA A 167 16.10 6.18 -10.98
C ALA A 167 17.36 5.32 -10.94
N VAL A 168 18.48 5.97 -10.63
CA VAL A 168 19.73 5.26 -10.32
C VAL A 168 19.79 5.03 -8.82
N TYR A 169 19.75 3.76 -8.40
CA TYR A 169 19.92 3.38 -7.02
C TYR A 169 21.18 2.53 -6.86
N ARG A 170 22.12 2.99 -6.05
CA ARG A 170 23.44 2.33 -5.86
C ARG A 170 24.15 2.00 -7.18
N GLY A 171 24.12 2.93 -8.14
CA GLY A 171 24.79 2.78 -9.43
C GLY A 171 24.08 1.88 -10.46
N GLN A 172 22.89 1.35 -10.13
CA GLN A 172 22.09 0.55 -11.04
C GLN A 172 20.83 1.32 -11.45
N GLU A 173 20.56 1.38 -12.76
CA GLU A 173 19.32 1.95 -13.26
C GLU A 173 18.15 1.03 -12.91
N ARG A 174 17.09 1.62 -12.36
CA ARG A 174 15.86 0.95 -11.94
C ARG A 174 14.68 1.62 -12.60
N GLN A 175 13.78 0.81 -13.11
CA GLN A 175 12.49 1.26 -13.60
C GLN A 175 11.40 0.82 -12.63
N SER A 176 10.50 1.74 -12.31
CA SER A 176 9.36 1.52 -11.43
C SER A 176 8.13 2.21 -12.04
N TRP A 177 6.96 1.90 -11.52
CA TRP A 177 5.74 2.60 -11.88
C TRP A 177 5.67 3.96 -11.20
N GLN A 178 4.90 4.85 -11.82
CA GLN A 178 4.57 6.18 -11.33
C GLN A 178 3.12 6.49 -11.67
N ILE A 179 2.43 7.19 -10.77
CA ILE A 179 1.09 7.74 -10.96
C ILE A 179 1.15 9.20 -10.50
N ASP A 180 0.71 10.11 -11.36
CA ASP A 180 0.59 11.53 -11.01
C ASP A 180 -0.90 11.85 -10.81
N HIS A 181 -1.27 12.43 -9.66
CA HIS A 181 -2.63 12.80 -9.32
C HIS A 181 -2.66 14.09 -8.50
N GLU A 182 -3.34 15.12 -9.02
CA GLU A 182 -3.55 16.42 -8.34
C GLU A 182 -2.30 17.03 -7.70
N GLY A 183 -1.15 16.89 -8.35
CA GLY A 183 0.13 17.42 -7.88
C GLY A 183 0.95 16.46 -7.02
N HIS A 184 0.35 15.37 -6.56
CA HIS A 184 1.04 14.29 -5.85
C HIS A 184 1.65 13.31 -6.84
N ARG A 185 2.84 12.82 -6.51
CA ARG A 185 3.54 11.81 -7.29
C ARG A 185 3.69 10.54 -6.51
N ILE A 186 2.91 9.53 -6.86
CA ILE A 186 3.03 8.18 -6.32
C ILE A 186 4.06 7.42 -7.16
N TRP A 187 5.14 6.92 -6.57
CA TRP A 187 6.21 6.23 -7.28
C TRP A 187 6.87 5.13 -6.44
N GLY A 188 7.75 4.35 -7.04
CA GLY A 188 8.52 3.32 -6.34
C GLY A 188 7.64 2.20 -5.79
N ILE A 189 7.91 1.78 -4.56
CA ILE A 189 7.22 0.66 -3.91
C ILE A 189 5.70 0.89 -3.85
N THR A 190 5.27 2.11 -3.53
CA THR A 190 3.85 2.46 -3.44
C THR A 190 3.14 2.32 -4.78
N ALA A 191 3.73 2.83 -5.87
CA ALA A 191 3.16 2.68 -7.20
C ALA A 191 3.17 1.22 -7.68
N ASN A 192 4.21 0.45 -7.34
CA ASN A 192 4.31 -0.97 -7.65
C ASN A 192 3.20 -1.77 -6.93
N LEU A 193 2.98 -1.50 -5.64
CA LEU A 193 1.90 -2.11 -4.86
C LEU A 193 0.52 -1.70 -5.40
N THR A 194 0.33 -0.42 -5.73
CA THR A 194 -0.92 0.08 -6.35
C THR A 194 -1.19 -0.65 -7.67
N ARG A 195 -0.16 -0.78 -8.53
CA ARG A 195 -0.27 -1.51 -9.78
C ARG A 195 -0.61 -2.98 -9.57
N ARG A 196 0.06 -3.63 -8.61
CA ARG A 196 -0.23 -5.02 -8.26
C ARG A 196 -1.66 -5.17 -7.73
N PHE A 197 -2.13 -4.26 -6.89
CA PHE A 197 -3.52 -4.24 -6.43
C PHE A 197 -4.49 -4.13 -7.60
N ARG A 198 -4.24 -3.21 -8.54
CA ARG A 198 -5.03 -3.10 -9.76
C ARG A 198 -5.08 -4.41 -10.53
N ASP A 199 -3.91 -4.97 -10.85
CA ASP A 199 -3.80 -6.10 -11.78
C ASP A 199 -4.32 -7.41 -11.17
N THR A 200 -4.22 -7.61 -9.86
CA THR A 200 -4.62 -8.86 -9.20
C THR A 200 -6.00 -8.78 -8.55
N VAL A 201 -6.37 -7.64 -8.00
CA VAL A 201 -7.60 -7.50 -7.20
C VAL A 201 -8.68 -6.76 -7.96
N LEU A 202 -8.38 -5.62 -8.57
CA LEU A 202 -9.40 -4.79 -9.21
C LEU A 202 -9.83 -5.33 -10.60
N THR A 203 -8.87 -5.73 -11.41
CA THR A 203 -9.16 -6.18 -12.80
C THR A 203 -9.14 -7.70 -12.95
N GLY A 204 -8.53 -8.41 -11.99
CA GLY A 204 -8.32 -9.85 -12.07
C GLY A 204 -7.20 -10.23 -13.06
N PRO A 205 -6.82 -11.52 -13.11
CA PRO A 205 -5.85 -12.00 -14.09
C PRO A 205 -6.38 -11.70 -15.50
N ARG A 206 -5.50 -11.17 -16.36
CA ARG A 206 -5.84 -11.05 -17.80
C ARG A 206 -5.93 -12.47 -18.33
N ASP A 207 -7.07 -12.82 -18.93
CA ASP A 207 -7.13 -14.00 -19.77
C ASP A 207 -6.09 -13.79 -20.89
N GLU A 208 -4.98 -14.52 -20.82
CA GLU A 208 -4.03 -14.61 -21.92
C GLU A 208 -4.72 -15.37 -23.06
N THR A 209 -5.33 -14.62 -23.97
CA THR A 209 -5.85 -15.12 -25.26
C THR A 209 -4.78 -15.07 -26.32
#